data_759a5fd2a551fd0249368d7d641f19b9
#
_entry.id   759a5fd2a551fd0249368d7d641f19b9
#
_cell.length_a   1.000
_cell.length_b   1.000
_cell.length_c   1.000
_cell.angle_alpha   90.00
_cell.angle_beta   90.00
_cell.angle_gamma   90.00
#
_symmetry.space_group_name_H-M   'P 1'
#
loop_
_entity.id
_entity.type
_entity.pdbx_description
1 polymer ?
#
loop_
_entity_poly.entity_id
_entity_poly.type
_entity_poly.pdbx_seq_one_letter_code
_entity_poly.pdbx_strand_id
1 'polypeptide(L)'
;MSVPPDRVSLDPSERLMRGLITASTAYMSIFRRKAIADLQAEASAEHGLQRVLGPLNLTFLGIGAIIGTGIFVLTGTVAAKNAGPAIILSFVLAGSAAIFAAFCYSEFAALVPIAGSAYTYGYATLGEIFAWIIGWDLVLEYALSATTVAIGWSGYLVSFLNNKGIHIPAAFSAAAG
;
A
#
# COMPACT_ATOMS: atom_id res chain seq x y z
N MET A 1 2.74 28.05 -49.67
CA MET A 1 2.68 26.65 -49.25
C MET A 1 4.05 26.33 -48.65
N SER A 2 4.22 26.63 -47.37
CA SER A 2 5.50 26.54 -46.65
C SER A 2 5.60 25.14 -45.99
N VAL A 3 6.64 24.40 -46.39
CA VAL A 3 6.98 23.09 -45.84
C VAL A 3 7.36 23.27 -44.37
N PRO A 4 6.81 22.47 -43.42
CA PRO A 4 7.19 22.58 -42.02
C PRO A 4 8.66 22.15 -41.82
N PRO A 5 9.43 22.81 -40.92
CA PRO A 5 10.88 22.65 -40.81
C PRO A 5 11.36 21.36 -40.06
N ASP A 6 10.55 20.34 -39.96
CA ASP A 6 10.77 19.23 -39.04
C ASP A 6 11.19 17.89 -39.68
N ARG A 7 11.80 17.92 -40.85
CA ARG A 7 12.49 16.76 -41.44
C ARG A 7 13.94 17.07 -41.80
N VAL A 8 14.70 17.44 -40.75
CA VAL A 8 16.14 17.28 -40.86
C VAL A 8 16.39 15.76 -40.74
N SER A 9 16.74 15.14 -41.86
CA SER A 9 17.15 13.75 -41.91
C SER A 9 18.48 13.63 -41.14
N LEU A 10 18.35 13.32 -39.83
CA LEU A 10 19.52 13.01 -39.02
C LEU A 10 20.23 11.81 -39.63
N ASP A 11 21.55 11.92 -39.75
CA ASP A 11 22.44 10.84 -40.17
C ASP A 11 22.19 9.59 -39.32
N PRO A 12 22.21 8.40 -39.90
CA PRO A 12 22.03 7.14 -39.13
C PRO A 12 22.94 7.02 -37.90
N SER A 13 24.14 7.58 -37.96
CA SER A 13 25.10 7.64 -36.83
C SER A 13 24.59 8.56 -35.69
N GLU A 14 23.98 9.70 -36.02
CA GLU A 14 23.41 10.61 -35.03
C GLU A 14 22.15 10.02 -34.37
N ARG A 15 21.34 9.27 -35.11
CA ARG A 15 20.17 8.54 -34.54
C ARG A 15 20.63 7.46 -33.58
N LEU A 16 21.65 6.70 -33.92
CA LEU A 16 22.25 5.70 -33.04
C LEU A 16 22.87 6.34 -31.79
N MET A 17 23.61 7.42 -31.92
CA MET A 17 24.16 8.13 -30.77
C MET A 17 23.09 8.73 -29.88
N ARG A 18 22.07 9.37 -30.42
CA ARG A 18 20.92 9.86 -29.63
C ARG A 18 20.18 8.72 -28.94
N GLY A 19 19.98 7.59 -29.63
CA GLY A 19 19.39 6.39 -29.05
C GLY A 19 20.21 5.82 -27.90
N LEU A 20 21.55 5.75 -28.06
CA LEU A 20 22.45 5.27 -27.02
C LEU A 20 22.55 6.24 -25.83
N ILE A 21 22.57 7.56 -26.08
CA ILE A 21 22.55 8.58 -25.01
C ILE A 21 21.23 8.53 -24.26
N THR A 22 20.11 8.42 -24.96
CA THR A 22 18.77 8.33 -24.32
C THR A 22 18.63 7.02 -23.55
N ALA A 23 19.12 5.91 -24.08
CA ALA A 23 19.13 4.63 -23.38
C ALA A 23 20.06 4.67 -22.15
N SER A 24 21.27 5.23 -22.28
CA SER A 24 22.23 5.38 -21.18
C SER A 24 21.67 6.26 -20.06
N THR A 25 21.01 7.35 -20.41
CA THR A 25 20.39 8.25 -19.41
C THR A 25 19.16 7.60 -18.74
N ALA A 26 18.43 6.73 -19.43
CA ALA A 26 17.30 5.99 -18.87
C ALA A 26 17.77 4.89 -17.89
N TYR A 27 18.96 4.30 -18.09
CA TYR A 27 19.48 3.25 -17.23
C TYR A 27 20.18 3.75 -15.95
N MET A 28 20.48 5.04 -15.83
CA MET A 28 21.39 5.53 -14.79
C MET A 28 20.74 6.31 -13.65
N SER A 29 19.44 6.30 -13.43
CA SER A 29 18.89 6.95 -12.24
C SER A 29 17.89 6.07 -11.48
N ILE A 30 18.44 5.27 -10.57
CA ILE A 30 17.72 4.62 -9.48
C ILE A 30 16.89 5.62 -8.63
N PHE A 31 17.14 6.91 -8.78
CA PHE A 31 16.43 8.03 -8.18
C PHE A 31 15.49 8.73 -9.16
N ARG A 32 15.12 8.09 -10.27
CA ARG A 32 14.17 8.66 -11.22
C ARG A 32 12.81 8.84 -10.56
N ARG A 33 12.30 10.07 -10.59
CA ARG A 33 10.97 10.42 -10.09
C ARG A 33 9.99 10.45 -11.25
N LYS A 34 8.77 10.03 -11.00
CA LYS A 34 7.69 10.16 -11.97
C LYS A 34 7.02 11.53 -11.77
N ALA A 35 6.88 12.30 -12.85
CA ALA A 35 6.25 13.61 -12.75
C ALA A 35 4.76 13.46 -12.32
N ILE A 36 4.30 14.34 -11.45
CA ILE A 36 2.91 14.33 -10.95
C ILE A 36 1.93 14.48 -12.13
N ALA A 37 2.30 15.26 -13.15
CA ALA A 37 1.49 15.42 -14.36
C ALA A 37 1.29 14.11 -15.13
N ASP A 38 2.33 13.27 -15.24
CA ASP A 38 2.25 11.95 -15.88
C ASP A 38 1.34 11.00 -15.10
N LEU A 39 1.45 11.04 -13.77
CA LEU A 39 0.62 10.26 -12.87
C LEU A 39 -0.85 10.68 -12.96
N GLN A 40 -1.13 11.98 -13.03
CA GLN A 40 -2.48 12.51 -13.20
C GLN A 40 -3.07 12.19 -14.59
N ALA A 41 -2.25 12.20 -15.63
CA ALA A 41 -2.65 11.80 -16.96
C ALA A 41 -3.02 10.31 -17.03
N GLU A 42 -2.26 9.43 -16.36
CA GLU A 42 -2.60 8.01 -16.22
C GLU A 42 -3.92 7.78 -15.47
N ALA A 43 -4.17 8.56 -14.41
CA ALA A 43 -5.42 8.48 -13.65
C ALA A 43 -6.65 8.92 -14.47
N SER A 44 -6.45 9.79 -15.45
CA SER A 44 -7.49 10.32 -16.32
C SER A 44 -7.67 9.49 -17.60
N ALA A 45 -6.81 8.49 -17.84
CA ALA A 45 -6.88 7.64 -19.02
C ALA A 45 -8.17 6.79 -19.03
N GLU A 46 -8.64 6.40 -20.20
CA GLU A 46 -9.88 5.67 -20.45
C GLU A 46 -9.99 4.33 -19.67
N HIS A 47 -8.85 3.79 -19.20
CA HIS A 47 -8.74 2.58 -18.38
C HIS A 47 -8.51 2.86 -16.89
N GLY A 48 -8.67 4.11 -16.43
CA GLY A 48 -8.54 4.50 -15.03
C GLY A 48 -9.65 3.90 -14.16
N LEU A 49 -9.37 3.74 -12.87
CA LEU A 49 -10.37 3.28 -11.90
C LEU A 49 -11.54 4.27 -11.80
N GLN A 50 -12.76 3.79 -11.94
CA GLN A 50 -13.95 4.62 -11.82
C GLN A 50 -14.18 5.05 -10.37
N ARG A 51 -14.45 6.32 -10.14
CA ARG A 51 -14.76 6.89 -8.82
C ARG A 51 -16.22 6.67 -8.48
N VAL A 52 -16.58 5.48 -8.00
CA VAL A 52 -17.95 5.11 -7.62
C VAL A 52 -18.20 5.19 -6.12
N LEU A 53 -17.15 5.25 -5.28
CA LEU A 53 -17.28 5.28 -3.83
C LEU A 53 -17.33 6.71 -3.30
N GLY A 54 -18.37 7.01 -2.52
CA GLY A 54 -18.46 8.26 -1.77
C GLY A 54 -17.54 8.25 -0.54
N PRO A 55 -17.31 9.43 0.10
CA PRO A 55 -16.40 9.55 1.25
C PRO A 55 -16.76 8.63 2.41
N LEU A 56 -18.03 8.49 2.74
CA LEU A 56 -18.49 7.61 3.82
C LEU A 56 -18.23 6.13 3.50
N ASN A 57 -18.53 5.70 2.29
CA ASN A 57 -18.29 4.32 1.86
C ASN A 57 -16.80 3.98 1.90
N LEU A 58 -15.95 4.92 1.46
CA LEU A 58 -14.51 4.76 1.49
C LEU A 58 -13.98 4.70 2.94
N THR A 59 -14.53 5.52 3.83
CA THR A 59 -14.18 5.51 5.26
C THR A 59 -14.55 4.17 5.90
N PHE A 60 -15.76 3.65 5.68
CA PHE A 60 -16.16 2.36 6.24
C PHE A 60 -15.34 1.19 5.64
N LEU A 61 -15.01 1.25 4.35
CA LEU A 61 -14.12 0.27 3.73
C LEU A 61 -12.73 0.30 4.39
N GLY A 62 -12.17 1.50 4.62
CA GLY A 62 -10.89 1.67 5.30
C GLY A 62 -10.92 1.15 6.74
N ILE A 63 -11.95 1.48 7.52
CA ILE A 63 -12.13 0.95 8.87
C ILE A 63 -12.18 -0.59 8.85
N GLY A 64 -12.96 -1.17 7.93
CA GLY A 64 -13.06 -2.62 7.79
C GLY A 64 -11.73 -3.29 7.42
N ALA A 65 -10.92 -2.65 6.58
CA ALA A 65 -9.60 -3.16 6.21
C ALA A 65 -8.57 -3.09 7.35
N ILE A 66 -8.69 -2.08 8.23
CA ILE A 66 -7.78 -1.90 9.38
C ILE A 66 -8.13 -2.85 10.54
N ILE A 67 -9.42 -3.13 10.74
CA ILE A 67 -9.88 -4.03 11.81
C ILE A 67 -9.43 -5.46 11.51
N GLY A 68 -8.52 -5.98 12.33
CA GLY A 68 -7.99 -7.33 12.20
C GLY A 68 -7.80 -8.01 13.57
N THR A 69 -7.02 -9.08 13.58
CA THR A 69 -6.71 -9.83 14.82
C THR A 69 -5.99 -9.01 15.88
N GLY A 70 -5.29 -7.94 15.48
CA GLY A 70 -4.59 -7.06 16.40
C GLY A 70 -5.48 -6.51 17.49
N ILE A 71 -6.64 -5.95 17.13
CA ILE A 71 -7.55 -5.36 18.11
C ILE A 71 -8.29 -6.43 18.94
N PHE A 72 -8.64 -7.57 18.37
CA PHE A 72 -9.46 -8.57 19.04
C PHE A 72 -8.65 -9.60 19.83
N VAL A 73 -7.45 -9.96 19.37
CA VAL A 73 -6.64 -11.03 19.98
C VAL A 73 -5.46 -10.44 20.75
N LEU A 74 -4.63 -9.60 20.09
CA LEU A 74 -3.40 -9.11 20.71
C LEU A 74 -3.66 -8.14 21.84
N THR A 75 -4.67 -7.27 21.73
CA THR A 75 -4.99 -6.29 22.77
C THR A 75 -5.29 -6.97 24.09
N GLY A 76 -6.13 -8.01 24.11
CA GLY A 76 -6.45 -8.76 25.31
C GLY A 76 -5.22 -9.47 25.90
N THR A 77 -4.42 -10.10 25.06
CA THR A 77 -3.21 -10.82 25.49
C THR A 77 -2.16 -9.88 26.08
N VAL A 78 -1.91 -8.73 25.43
CA VAL A 78 -0.94 -7.73 25.89
C VAL A 78 -1.42 -7.05 27.17
N ALA A 79 -2.69 -6.74 27.27
CA ALA A 79 -3.25 -6.19 28.50
C ALA A 79 -3.11 -7.17 29.68
N ALA A 80 -3.40 -8.47 29.45
CA ALA A 80 -3.34 -9.46 30.50
C ALA A 80 -1.90 -9.80 30.95
N LYS A 81 -0.94 -9.82 30.03
CA LYS A 81 0.42 -10.34 30.31
C LYS A 81 1.48 -9.26 30.54
N ASN A 82 1.32 -8.07 29.94
CA ASN A 82 2.38 -7.08 29.88
C ASN A 82 1.98 -5.70 30.40
N ALA A 83 0.94 -5.09 29.84
CA ALA A 83 0.66 -3.66 30.04
C ALA A 83 -0.42 -3.37 31.07
N GLY A 84 -1.28 -4.33 31.41
CA GLY A 84 -2.43 -4.07 32.28
C GLY A 84 -3.29 -2.89 31.78
N PRO A 85 -3.83 -2.04 32.67
CA PRO A 85 -4.63 -0.86 32.30
C PRO A 85 -3.83 0.19 31.52
N ALA A 86 -2.50 0.19 31.60
CA ALA A 86 -1.64 1.13 30.89
C ALA A 86 -1.70 1.00 29.36
N ILE A 87 -2.30 -0.07 28.84
CA ILE A 87 -2.56 -0.25 27.40
C ILE A 87 -3.36 0.92 26.81
N ILE A 88 -4.22 1.57 27.59
CA ILE A 88 -4.97 2.74 27.17
C ILE A 88 -4.05 3.89 26.77
N LEU A 89 -2.99 4.12 27.56
CA LEU A 89 -2.00 5.17 27.24
C LEU A 89 -1.25 4.84 25.95
N SER A 90 -0.92 3.56 25.73
CA SER A 90 -0.30 3.11 24.48
C SER A 90 -1.18 3.39 23.28
N PHE A 91 -2.49 3.14 23.38
CA PHE A 91 -3.43 3.48 22.30
C PHE A 91 -3.56 4.98 22.07
N VAL A 92 -3.58 5.80 23.13
CA VAL A 92 -3.62 7.26 22.99
C VAL A 92 -2.37 7.78 22.29
N LEU A 93 -1.19 7.32 22.68
CA LEU A 93 0.08 7.74 22.07
C LEU A 93 0.17 7.28 20.61
N ALA A 94 -0.10 6.01 20.34
CA ALA A 94 -0.09 5.47 18.98
C ALA A 94 -1.15 6.14 18.10
N GLY A 95 -2.35 6.36 18.62
CA GLY A 95 -3.43 7.06 17.92
C GLY A 95 -3.05 8.50 17.58
N SER A 96 -2.39 9.22 18.51
CA SER A 96 -1.89 10.56 18.24
C SER A 96 -0.86 10.58 17.11
N ALA A 97 0.09 9.65 17.11
CA ALA A 97 1.06 9.52 16.02
C ALA A 97 0.36 9.19 14.67
N ALA A 98 -0.62 8.30 14.70
CA ALA A 98 -1.40 7.94 13.52
C ALA A 98 -2.18 9.13 12.91
N ILE A 99 -2.69 10.06 13.74
CA ILE A 99 -3.36 11.28 13.29
C ILE A 99 -2.40 12.15 12.47
N PHE A 100 -1.17 12.36 12.93
CA PHE A 100 -0.18 13.13 12.16
C PHE A 100 0.16 12.46 10.82
N ALA A 101 0.34 11.14 10.82
CA ALA A 101 0.53 10.38 9.58
C ALA A 101 -0.67 10.54 8.63
N ALA A 102 -1.90 10.49 9.15
CA ALA A 102 -3.12 10.65 8.36
C ALA A 102 -3.20 12.04 7.70
N PHE A 103 -2.79 13.10 8.38
CA PHE A 103 -2.72 14.44 7.77
C PHE A 103 -1.72 14.50 6.62
N CYS A 104 -0.53 13.92 6.78
CA CYS A 104 0.45 13.84 5.69
C CYS A 104 -0.11 13.04 4.49
N TYR A 105 -0.76 11.92 4.75
CA TYR A 105 -1.38 11.12 3.69
C TYR A 105 -2.53 11.84 2.99
N SER A 106 -3.33 12.61 3.71
CA SER A 106 -4.43 13.38 3.12
C SER A 106 -3.95 14.47 2.18
N GLU A 107 -2.82 15.11 2.51
CA GLU A 107 -2.17 16.09 1.63
C GLU A 107 -1.64 15.44 0.35
N PHE A 108 -0.94 14.31 0.46
CA PHE A 108 -0.50 13.54 -0.70
C PHE A 108 -1.68 13.07 -1.56
N ALA A 109 -2.75 12.60 -0.96
CA ALA A 109 -3.95 12.17 -1.68
C ALA A 109 -4.61 13.31 -2.46
N ALA A 110 -4.53 14.54 -1.95
CA ALA A 110 -5.03 15.71 -2.66
C ALA A 110 -4.14 16.11 -3.84
N LEU A 111 -2.81 15.99 -3.70
CA LEU A 111 -1.84 16.33 -4.76
C LEU A 111 -1.77 15.26 -5.85
N VAL A 112 -1.85 13.99 -5.47
CA VAL A 112 -1.69 12.83 -6.37
C VAL A 112 -2.89 11.89 -6.20
N PRO A 113 -4.07 12.24 -6.75
CA PRO A 113 -5.33 11.53 -6.51
C PRO A 113 -5.46 10.25 -7.34
N ILE A 114 -4.50 9.34 -7.22
CA ILE A 114 -4.45 8.04 -7.89
C ILE A 114 -4.32 6.91 -6.88
N ALA A 115 -4.83 5.74 -7.27
CA ALA A 115 -4.67 4.52 -6.49
C ALA A 115 -3.22 4.03 -6.59
N GLY A 116 -2.62 3.68 -5.48
CA GLY A 116 -1.24 3.20 -5.43
C GLY A 116 -0.59 3.35 -4.06
N SER A 117 -1.34 3.91 -3.10
CA SER A 117 -0.90 4.03 -1.70
C SER A 117 0.49 4.72 -1.58
N ALA A 118 1.23 4.36 -0.54
CA ALA A 118 2.59 4.86 -0.27
C ALA A 118 3.57 4.62 -1.42
N TYR A 119 3.39 3.56 -2.22
CA TYR A 119 4.22 3.28 -3.41
C TYR A 119 4.23 4.46 -4.38
N THR A 120 3.04 4.96 -4.75
CA THR A 120 2.92 6.06 -5.71
C THR A 120 3.49 7.35 -5.16
N TYR A 121 3.24 7.65 -3.89
CA TYR A 121 3.77 8.84 -3.24
C TYR A 121 5.30 8.78 -3.12
N GLY A 122 5.84 7.60 -2.77
CA GLY A 122 7.28 7.34 -2.74
C GLY A 122 7.92 7.52 -4.12
N TYR A 123 7.26 7.04 -5.18
CA TYR A 123 7.76 7.17 -6.55
C TYR A 123 7.78 8.63 -7.04
N ALA A 124 6.75 9.40 -6.70
CA ALA A 124 6.68 10.82 -7.07
C ALA A 124 7.71 11.69 -6.31
N THR A 125 8.03 11.36 -5.06
CA THR A 125 8.82 12.22 -4.17
C THR A 125 10.27 11.76 -4.00
N LEU A 126 10.47 10.48 -3.67
CA LEU A 126 11.76 9.91 -3.29
C LEU A 126 12.48 9.23 -4.46
N GLY A 127 11.73 8.72 -5.43
CA GLY A 127 12.25 8.05 -6.62
C GLY A 127 12.05 6.55 -6.63
N GLU A 128 12.52 5.91 -7.70
CA GLU A 128 12.20 4.54 -8.08
C GLU A 128 12.66 3.49 -7.04
N ILE A 129 13.86 3.63 -6.48
CA ILE A 129 14.39 2.67 -5.50
C ILE A 129 13.56 2.63 -4.21
N PHE A 130 13.15 3.80 -3.72
CA PHE A 130 12.31 3.88 -2.53
C PHE A 130 10.91 3.34 -2.81
N ALA A 131 10.34 3.65 -3.97
CA ALA A 131 9.08 3.07 -4.39
C ALA A 131 9.15 1.54 -4.47
N TRP A 132 10.23 0.98 -4.98
CA TRP A 132 10.44 -0.46 -5.06
C TRP A 132 10.48 -1.11 -3.67
N ILE A 133 11.21 -0.52 -2.72
CA ILE A 133 11.26 -0.99 -1.33
C ILE A 133 9.87 -0.93 -0.69
N ILE A 134 9.17 0.21 -0.82
CA ILE A 134 7.81 0.38 -0.31
C ILE A 134 6.84 -0.62 -0.94
N GLY A 135 6.99 -0.90 -2.25
CA GLY A 135 6.16 -1.89 -2.94
C GLY A 135 6.31 -3.29 -2.37
N TRP A 136 7.55 -3.73 -2.08
CA TRP A 136 7.79 -5.00 -1.42
C TRP A 136 7.28 -5.05 0.01
N ASP A 137 7.43 -3.96 0.76
CA ASP A 137 6.90 -3.82 2.12
C ASP A 137 5.39 -3.99 2.14
N LEU A 138 4.67 -3.33 1.23
CA LEU A 138 3.22 -3.48 1.07
C LEU A 138 2.81 -4.92 0.72
N VAL A 139 3.54 -5.61 -0.17
CA VAL A 139 3.27 -7.02 -0.50
C VAL A 139 3.40 -7.91 0.74
N LEU A 140 4.47 -7.72 1.51
CA LEU A 140 4.71 -8.48 2.75
C LEU A 140 3.64 -8.14 3.81
N GLU A 141 3.30 -6.87 3.99
CA GLU A 141 2.26 -6.42 4.90
C GLU A 141 0.92 -7.12 4.62
N TYR A 142 0.44 -7.07 3.38
CA TYR A 142 -0.83 -7.71 3.02
C TYR A 142 -0.77 -9.24 3.14
N ALA A 143 0.32 -9.87 2.75
CA ALA A 143 0.46 -11.33 2.85
C ALA A 143 0.48 -11.80 4.31
N LEU A 144 1.25 -11.13 5.17
CA LEU A 144 1.32 -11.46 6.59
C LEU A 144 0.02 -11.14 7.32
N SER A 145 -0.61 -10.00 7.00
CA SER A 145 -1.90 -9.61 7.57
C SER A 145 -2.99 -10.62 7.24
N ALA A 146 -3.10 -11.03 5.98
CA ALA A 146 -4.09 -12.04 5.56
C ALA A 146 -3.89 -13.36 6.31
N THR A 147 -2.63 -13.82 6.43
CA THR A 147 -2.29 -15.05 7.15
C THR A 147 -2.65 -14.95 8.63
N THR A 148 -2.30 -13.83 9.28
CA THR A 148 -2.56 -13.60 10.71
C THR A 148 -4.07 -13.56 11.00
N VAL A 149 -4.84 -12.88 10.12
CA VAL A 149 -6.31 -12.83 10.25
C VAL A 149 -6.91 -14.21 10.07
N ALA A 150 -6.45 -15.01 9.10
CA ALA A 150 -6.94 -16.36 8.88
C ALA A 150 -6.70 -17.28 10.09
N ILE A 151 -5.50 -17.21 10.70
CA ILE A 151 -5.16 -17.96 11.91
C ILE A 151 -6.05 -17.54 13.08
N GLY A 152 -6.21 -16.24 13.31
CA GLY A 152 -7.07 -15.73 14.39
C GLY A 152 -8.52 -16.14 14.23
N TRP A 153 -9.06 -16.03 13.01
CA TRP A 153 -10.42 -16.47 12.70
C TRP A 153 -10.61 -17.97 12.92
N SER A 154 -9.66 -18.78 12.48
CA SER A 154 -9.66 -20.24 12.71
C SER A 154 -9.75 -20.57 14.20
N GLY A 155 -8.93 -19.89 15.03
CA GLY A 155 -8.96 -20.08 16.48
C GLY A 155 -10.31 -19.75 17.12
N TYR A 156 -10.95 -18.67 16.71
CA TYR A 156 -12.29 -18.33 17.18
C TYR A 156 -13.36 -19.33 16.73
N LEU A 157 -13.29 -19.79 15.47
CA LEU A 157 -14.22 -20.80 14.95
C LEU A 157 -14.10 -22.11 15.72
N VAL A 158 -12.90 -22.60 15.93
CA VAL A 158 -12.64 -23.83 16.71
C VAL A 158 -13.16 -23.69 18.13
N SER A 159 -12.90 -22.57 18.81
CA SER A 159 -13.41 -22.31 20.16
C SER A 159 -14.94 -22.29 20.20
N PHE A 160 -15.57 -21.65 19.21
CA PHE A 160 -17.02 -21.60 19.10
C PHE A 160 -17.65 -23.00 18.90
N LEU A 161 -17.06 -23.80 18.01
CA LEU A 161 -17.54 -25.17 17.75
C LEU A 161 -17.33 -26.08 18.95
N ASN A 162 -16.20 -26.01 19.64
CA ASN A 162 -15.95 -26.73 20.88
C ASN A 162 -17.00 -26.41 21.96
N ASN A 163 -17.40 -25.14 22.11
CA ASN A 163 -18.45 -24.73 23.03
C ASN A 163 -19.83 -25.31 22.68
N LYS A 164 -20.04 -25.70 21.42
CA LYS A 164 -21.24 -26.38 20.93
C LYS A 164 -21.15 -27.91 20.96
N GLY A 165 -20.05 -28.46 21.51
CA GLY A 165 -19.80 -29.90 21.57
C GLY A 165 -19.28 -30.53 20.28
N ILE A 166 -18.92 -29.71 19.28
CA ILE A 166 -18.34 -30.16 18.01
C ILE A 166 -16.83 -30.04 18.09
N HIS A 167 -16.14 -31.18 18.25
CA HIS A 167 -14.69 -31.21 18.36
C HIS A 167 -14.03 -31.44 16.99
N ILE A 168 -13.26 -30.45 16.54
CA ILE A 168 -12.44 -30.57 15.32
C ILE A 168 -11.14 -31.28 15.68
N PRO A 169 -10.70 -32.35 14.96
CA PRO A 169 -9.43 -33.00 15.18
C PRO A 169 -8.26 -31.99 15.12
N ALA A 170 -7.29 -32.16 16.00
CA ALA A 170 -6.13 -31.26 16.08
C ALA A 170 -5.37 -31.12 14.76
N ALA A 171 -5.38 -32.13 13.92
CA ALA A 171 -4.76 -32.09 12.59
C ALA A 171 -5.32 -31.00 11.67
N PHE A 172 -6.57 -30.54 11.90
CA PHE A 172 -7.23 -29.49 11.11
C PHE A 172 -7.40 -28.19 11.89
N SER A 173 -7.11 -28.14 13.17
CA SER A 173 -7.34 -27.00 14.03
C SER A 173 -6.06 -26.40 14.63
N ALA A 174 -4.93 -27.13 14.57
CA ALA A 174 -3.65 -26.60 15.02
C ALA A 174 -2.99 -25.77 13.92
N ALA A 175 -2.49 -24.57 14.28
CA ALA A 175 -1.59 -23.83 13.42
C ALA A 175 -0.34 -24.67 13.16
N ALA A 176 0.12 -24.73 11.93
CA ALA A 176 1.38 -25.38 11.58
C ALA A 176 2.53 -24.56 12.19
N GLY A 177 3.23 -25.10 13.20
CA GLY A 177 4.34 -24.48 13.89
C GLY A 177 4.67 -25.16 15.19
#